data_51f8b3e73c124bc36a8cbc79113217c4
#
_entry.id   51f8b3e73c124bc36a8cbc79113217c4
#
_cell.length_a   1.000
_cell.length_b   1.000
_cell.length_c   1.000
_cell.angle_alpha   90.00
_cell.angle_beta   90.00
_cell.angle_gamma   90.00
#
_symmetry.space_group_name_H-M   'P 1'
#
loop_
_entity.id
_entity.type
_entity.pdbx_description
1 polymer ?
#
loop_
_entity_poly.entity_id
_entity_poly.type
_entity_poly.pdbx_seq_one_letter_code
_entity_poly.pdbx_strand_id
1 'polypeptide(L)'
;MRTTRRQFIKVSSTAAGALALNMKLTTALAEKSVKPLRILILGGTGFTGPYQVRYALSRGHKVTTFNRGKSHPGELPSEVEQLIGDRNGQLNALKGRTWDVVIDNPTTLPVWVRDAAQILKGNVDRYVFTSTISVYQDSKTGLDENAPLQSYEGADPYKETLESMKANGFKLYGPLKVLSEKEAEKWFPGKTLIIRPGLIVGPRDESDRFTYWPVRIDRGGEVLAPGKPDDSVQYIDGRDLAEWTIRMTENAETGIYNATGPARPIGWRPVAR
;
A
#
# COMPACT_ATOMS: atom_id res chain seq x y z
N MET A 1 30.90 42.73 40.14
CA MET A 1 29.88 43.18 39.16
C MET A 1 28.54 42.54 39.47
N ARG A 2 27.55 43.30 39.87
CA ARG A 2 26.20 42.78 40.17
C ARG A 2 25.39 42.79 38.89
N THR A 3 25.07 41.61 38.39
CA THR A 3 24.21 41.43 37.20
C THR A 3 22.76 41.85 37.53
N THR A 4 22.19 42.74 36.74
CA THR A 4 20.83 43.23 36.97
C THR A 4 19.81 42.16 36.55
N ARG A 5 18.64 42.14 37.22
CA ARG A 5 17.54 41.23 36.97
C ARG A 5 17.15 41.16 35.46
N ARG A 6 17.28 42.28 34.76
CA ARG A 6 16.99 42.41 33.31
C ARG A 6 18.06 41.74 32.41
N GLN A 7 19.32 41.74 32.84
CA GLN A 7 20.41 41.04 32.13
C GLN A 7 20.32 39.53 32.37
N PHE A 8 19.95 39.08 33.55
CA PHE A 8 19.72 37.66 33.85
C PHE A 8 18.59 37.07 33.00
N ILE A 9 17.45 37.78 32.88
CA ILE A 9 16.31 37.32 32.03
C ILE A 9 16.69 37.26 30.55
N LYS A 10 17.47 38.22 30.03
CA LYS A 10 17.93 38.19 28.62
C LYS A 10 18.89 37.03 28.32
N VAL A 11 19.79 36.71 29.24
CA VAL A 11 20.74 35.60 29.09
C VAL A 11 20.02 34.26 29.24
N SER A 12 19.07 34.14 30.15
CA SER A 12 18.27 32.92 30.35
C SER A 12 17.33 32.63 29.17
N SER A 13 16.74 33.67 28.54
CA SER A 13 15.86 33.46 27.38
C SER A 13 16.62 33.10 26.13
N THR A 14 17.86 33.59 25.95
CA THR A 14 18.73 33.17 24.81
C THR A 14 19.26 31.75 25.00
N ALA A 15 19.61 31.36 26.23
CA ALA A 15 20.04 30.00 26.53
C ALA A 15 18.89 28.97 26.36
N ALA A 16 17.67 29.28 26.80
CA ALA A 16 16.49 28.45 26.63
C ALA A 16 16.08 28.33 25.16
N GLY A 17 16.20 29.40 24.37
CA GLY A 17 15.95 29.38 22.93
C GLY A 17 16.96 28.50 22.15
N ALA A 18 18.25 28.58 22.51
CA ALA A 18 19.31 27.76 21.90
C ALA A 18 19.17 26.26 22.27
N LEU A 19 18.77 25.94 23.51
CA LEU A 19 18.48 24.56 23.92
C LEU A 19 17.25 23.99 23.19
N ALA A 20 16.17 24.76 23.05
CA ALA A 20 14.98 24.34 22.33
C ALA A 20 15.23 24.16 20.82
N LEU A 21 16.09 25.00 20.22
CA LEU A 21 16.49 24.84 18.82
C LEU A 21 17.37 23.61 18.62
N ASN A 22 18.33 23.35 19.53
CA ASN A 22 19.16 22.15 19.49
C ASN A 22 18.35 20.86 19.76
N MET A 23 17.35 20.89 20.66
CA MET A 23 16.45 19.74 20.86
C MET A 23 15.55 19.47 19.65
N LYS A 24 15.07 20.49 18.94
CA LYS A 24 14.33 20.30 17.67
C LYS A 24 15.23 19.84 16.53
N LEU A 25 16.48 20.30 16.47
CA LEU A 25 17.47 19.82 15.48
C LEU A 25 17.89 18.37 15.76
N THR A 26 18.07 17.98 17.03
CA THR A 26 18.43 16.61 17.40
C THR A 26 17.28 15.62 17.22
N THR A 27 16.03 16.02 17.42
CA THR A 27 14.87 15.17 17.10
C THR A 27 14.63 15.04 15.60
N ALA A 28 14.96 16.06 14.80
CA ALA A 28 14.90 15.96 13.33
C ALA A 28 16.08 15.14 12.73
N LEU A 29 17.20 15.02 13.46
CA LEU A 29 18.38 14.25 13.02
C LEU A 29 18.40 12.79 13.49
N ALA A 30 17.42 12.39 14.31
CA ALA A 30 17.29 11.02 14.81
C ALA A 30 16.29 10.19 13.98
N GLU A 31 16.01 10.56 12.73
CA GLU A 31 15.46 9.57 11.80
C GLU A 31 16.53 8.49 11.61
N LYS A 32 16.22 7.31 12.17
CA LYS A 32 17.06 6.11 12.06
C LYS A 32 17.52 6.00 10.61
N SER A 33 18.83 6.09 10.34
CA SER A 33 19.33 5.94 8.98
C SER A 33 18.89 4.58 8.46
N VAL A 34 17.94 4.60 7.55
CA VAL A 34 17.40 3.38 6.96
C VAL A 34 18.43 2.83 6.00
N LYS A 35 18.78 1.55 6.16
CA LYS A 35 19.65 0.87 5.19
C LYS A 35 18.98 0.90 3.82
N PRO A 36 19.61 1.45 2.78
CA PRO A 36 19.06 1.45 1.44
C PRO A 36 18.75 0.02 0.97
N LEU A 37 17.54 -0.20 0.49
CA LEU A 37 17.08 -1.47 -0.09
C LEU A 37 17.00 -1.35 -1.61
N ARG A 38 17.19 -2.48 -2.29
CA ARG A 38 16.85 -2.66 -3.71
C ARG A 38 15.44 -3.23 -3.77
N ILE A 39 14.47 -2.43 -4.18
CA ILE A 39 13.05 -2.76 -4.18
C ILE A 39 12.58 -3.01 -5.61
N LEU A 40 12.04 -4.18 -5.88
CA LEU A 40 11.28 -4.46 -7.09
C LEU A 40 9.79 -4.19 -6.83
N ILE A 41 9.14 -3.37 -7.65
CA ILE A 41 7.70 -3.14 -7.60
C ILE A 41 7.05 -3.73 -8.86
N LEU A 42 6.27 -4.78 -8.69
CA LEU A 42 5.44 -5.32 -9.75
C LEU A 42 4.16 -4.48 -9.85
N GLY A 43 3.97 -3.76 -10.97
CA GLY A 43 2.82 -2.85 -11.15
C GLY A 43 3.06 -1.42 -10.62
N GLY A 44 4.26 -0.87 -10.79
CA GLY A 44 4.67 0.45 -10.29
C GLY A 44 3.98 1.66 -10.94
N THR A 45 3.20 1.51 -12.00
CA THR A 45 2.54 2.62 -12.74
C THR A 45 1.02 2.68 -12.55
N GLY A 46 0.44 1.76 -11.78
CA GLY A 46 -0.99 1.76 -11.43
C GLY A 46 -1.32 2.78 -10.31
N PHE A 47 -2.48 2.62 -9.68
CA PHE A 47 -3.00 3.57 -8.70
C PHE A 47 -2.03 3.84 -7.53
N THR A 48 -1.61 2.80 -6.81
CA THR A 48 -0.75 2.92 -5.61
C THR A 48 0.73 2.95 -5.92
N GLY A 49 1.14 2.38 -7.06
CA GLY A 49 2.54 2.21 -7.43
C GLY A 49 3.38 3.48 -7.42
N PRO A 50 2.96 4.58 -8.07
CA PRO A 50 3.73 5.82 -8.11
C PRO A 50 3.96 6.46 -6.73
N TYR A 51 3.03 6.29 -5.78
CA TYR A 51 3.23 6.74 -4.40
C TYR A 51 4.31 5.92 -3.70
N GLN A 52 4.27 4.58 -3.84
CA GLN A 52 5.29 3.69 -3.30
C GLN A 52 6.67 3.99 -3.90
N VAL A 53 6.75 4.19 -5.21
CA VAL A 53 7.99 4.54 -5.91
C VAL A 53 8.58 5.83 -5.34
N ARG A 54 7.80 6.92 -5.34
CA ARG A 54 8.28 8.23 -4.86
C ARG A 54 8.67 8.21 -3.40
N TYR A 55 7.87 7.54 -2.55
CA TYR A 55 8.20 7.45 -1.13
C TYR A 55 9.46 6.60 -0.90
N ALA A 56 9.61 5.46 -1.57
CA ALA A 56 10.81 4.64 -1.48
C ALA A 56 12.09 5.41 -1.91
N LEU A 57 12.01 6.15 -3.00
CA LEU A 57 13.12 7.01 -3.45
C LEU A 57 13.47 8.10 -2.43
N SER A 58 12.46 8.78 -1.86
CA SER A 58 12.68 9.81 -0.84
C SER A 58 13.33 9.26 0.44
N ARG A 59 13.19 7.96 0.69
CA ARG A 59 13.83 7.21 1.77
C ARG A 59 15.23 6.69 1.42
N GLY A 60 15.72 6.95 0.19
CA GLY A 60 17.04 6.54 -0.28
C GLY A 60 17.12 5.11 -0.80
N HIS A 61 16.00 4.45 -1.07
CA HIS A 61 15.98 3.11 -1.67
C HIS A 61 16.22 3.19 -3.19
N LYS A 62 16.73 2.08 -3.74
CA LYS A 62 16.81 1.87 -5.20
C LYS A 62 15.57 1.13 -5.66
N VAL A 63 14.85 1.70 -6.63
CA VAL A 63 13.58 1.16 -7.11
C VAL A 63 13.71 0.68 -8.55
N THR A 64 13.29 -0.55 -8.78
CA THR A 64 13.05 -1.13 -10.10
C THR A 64 11.54 -1.40 -10.21
N THR A 65 10.91 -1.05 -11.32
CA THR A 65 9.51 -1.42 -11.58
C THR A 65 9.43 -2.44 -12.69
N PHE A 66 8.41 -3.31 -12.62
CA PHE A 66 8.06 -4.23 -13.69
C PHE A 66 6.60 -4.02 -14.08
N ASN A 67 6.37 -3.63 -15.34
CA ASN A 67 5.05 -3.30 -15.85
C ASN A 67 4.99 -3.48 -17.38
N ARG A 68 3.78 -3.31 -17.96
CA ARG A 68 3.57 -3.46 -19.40
C ARG A 68 4.00 -2.26 -20.25
N GLY A 69 4.44 -1.17 -19.64
CA GLY A 69 4.77 0.08 -20.33
C GLY A 69 3.59 0.82 -20.96
N LYS A 70 2.34 0.41 -20.65
CA LYS A 70 1.12 0.95 -21.29
C LYS A 70 0.44 2.03 -20.46
N SER A 71 0.49 1.93 -19.14
CA SER A 71 -0.18 2.87 -18.22
C SER A 71 0.80 3.98 -17.84
N HIS A 72 0.42 5.22 -18.09
CA HIS A 72 1.14 6.44 -17.68
C HIS A 72 2.64 6.42 -18.02
N PRO A 73 3.00 6.27 -19.31
CA PRO A 73 4.41 6.27 -19.72
C PRO A 73 5.06 7.62 -19.38
N GLY A 74 6.31 7.56 -18.89
CA GLY A 74 7.08 8.77 -18.53
C GLY A 74 6.73 9.42 -17.19
N GLU A 75 5.81 8.86 -16.41
CA GLU A 75 5.39 9.45 -15.13
C GLU A 75 6.35 9.18 -13.97
N LEU A 76 7.06 8.06 -14.00
CA LEU A 76 8.00 7.70 -12.95
C LEU A 76 9.30 8.54 -13.07
N PRO A 77 9.94 8.87 -11.94
CA PRO A 77 11.24 9.55 -11.94
C PRO A 77 12.27 8.81 -12.79
N SER A 78 13.18 9.56 -13.43
CA SER A 78 14.18 9.01 -14.38
C SER A 78 15.19 8.05 -13.74
N GLU A 79 15.39 8.14 -12.43
CA GLU A 79 16.25 7.23 -11.66
C GLU A 79 15.65 5.84 -11.44
N VAL A 80 14.37 5.64 -11.78
CA VAL A 80 13.69 4.35 -11.64
C VAL A 80 13.98 3.48 -12.86
N GLU A 81 14.62 2.33 -12.63
CA GLU A 81 14.74 1.32 -13.68
C GLU A 81 13.36 0.73 -14.00
N GLN A 82 12.97 0.74 -15.26
CA GLN A 82 11.69 0.20 -15.70
C GLN A 82 11.88 -1.05 -16.57
N LEU A 83 11.51 -2.21 -16.03
CA LEU A 83 11.49 -3.47 -16.74
C LEU A 83 10.14 -3.65 -17.41
N ILE A 84 10.16 -3.95 -18.69
CA ILE A 84 8.93 -4.15 -19.49
C ILE A 84 8.64 -5.64 -19.63
N GLY A 85 7.38 -6.02 -19.35
CA GLY A 85 6.88 -7.38 -19.50
C GLY A 85 5.41 -7.50 -19.08
N ASP A 86 4.85 -8.69 -19.18
CA ASP A 86 3.47 -8.97 -18.79
C ASP A 86 3.41 -10.15 -17.81
N ARG A 87 2.54 -10.06 -16.82
CA ARG A 87 2.29 -11.13 -15.84
C ARG A 87 1.75 -12.40 -16.50
N ASN A 88 1.17 -12.28 -17.68
CA ASN A 88 0.73 -13.40 -18.52
C ASN A 88 1.92 -14.05 -19.27
N GLY A 89 2.90 -14.55 -18.54
CA GLY A 89 4.00 -15.37 -19.08
C GLY A 89 5.18 -14.59 -19.69
N GLN A 90 5.15 -13.25 -19.72
CA GLN A 90 6.25 -12.45 -20.28
C GLN A 90 7.15 -11.88 -19.15
N LEU A 91 7.72 -12.78 -18.35
CA LEU A 91 8.49 -12.42 -17.12
C LEU A 91 10.00 -12.46 -17.34
N ASN A 92 10.49 -12.58 -18.57
CA ASN A 92 11.93 -12.76 -18.85
C ASN A 92 12.81 -11.63 -18.31
N ALA A 93 12.30 -10.39 -18.25
CA ALA A 93 13.04 -9.25 -17.72
C ALA A 93 13.39 -9.37 -16.22
N LEU A 94 12.75 -10.27 -15.48
CA LEU A 94 13.03 -10.55 -14.07
C LEU A 94 14.15 -11.58 -13.87
N LYS A 95 14.46 -12.40 -14.87
CA LYS A 95 15.41 -13.50 -14.75
C LYS A 95 16.84 -13.01 -14.54
N GLY A 96 17.59 -13.69 -13.65
CA GLY A 96 19.01 -13.42 -13.38
C GLY A 96 19.28 -12.13 -12.60
N ARG A 97 18.25 -11.49 -12.06
CA ARG A 97 18.32 -10.27 -11.27
C ARG A 97 18.02 -10.53 -9.81
N THR A 98 18.52 -9.68 -8.92
CA THR A 98 18.36 -9.81 -7.48
C THR A 98 17.87 -8.52 -6.86
N TRP A 99 16.99 -8.63 -5.86
CA TRP A 99 16.49 -7.52 -5.05
C TRP A 99 16.42 -7.94 -3.59
N ASP A 100 16.36 -6.98 -2.67
CA ASP A 100 16.21 -7.27 -1.25
C ASP A 100 14.73 -7.56 -0.92
N VAL A 101 13.80 -6.92 -1.66
CA VAL A 101 12.36 -7.12 -1.49
C VAL A 101 11.61 -6.91 -2.79
N VAL A 102 10.54 -7.67 -2.99
CA VAL A 102 9.53 -7.41 -4.02
C VAL A 102 8.24 -6.93 -3.39
N ILE A 103 7.62 -5.90 -3.97
CA ILE A 103 6.26 -5.43 -3.65
C ILE A 103 5.37 -5.79 -4.84
N ASP A 104 4.45 -6.68 -4.61
CA ASP A 104 3.52 -7.17 -5.64
C ASP A 104 2.18 -6.46 -5.54
N ASN A 105 1.97 -5.48 -6.42
CA ASN A 105 0.76 -4.68 -6.49
C ASN A 105 -0.23 -5.21 -7.51
N PRO A 106 -1.44 -4.76 -7.39
CA PRO A 106 -2.72 -5.45 -7.27
C PRO A 106 -2.79 -6.65 -8.19
N THR A 107 -2.29 -7.76 -7.70
CA THR A 107 -2.38 -9.04 -8.38
C THR A 107 -3.62 -9.76 -7.88
N THR A 108 -4.48 -10.16 -8.80
CA THR A 108 -5.75 -10.81 -8.47
C THR A 108 -5.71 -12.30 -8.78
N LEU A 109 -4.85 -12.73 -9.71
CA LEU A 109 -4.80 -14.11 -10.17
C LEU A 109 -3.64 -14.87 -9.49
N PRO A 110 -3.90 -16.02 -8.85
CA PRO A 110 -2.85 -16.81 -8.20
C PRO A 110 -1.76 -17.29 -9.16
N VAL A 111 -2.09 -17.51 -10.43
CA VAL A 111 -1.13 -17.85 -11.49
C VAL A 111 -0.05 -16.76 -11.64
N TRP A 112 -0.41 -15.48 -11.54
CA TRP A 112 0.55 -14.39 -11.66
C TRP A 112 1.51 -14.33 -10.48
N VAL A 113 1.02 -14.61 -9.26
CA VAL A 113 1.88 -14.70 -8.07
C VAL A 113 2.82 -15.89 -8.20
N ARG A 114 2.29 -17.08 -8.52
CA ARG A 114 3.07 -18.30 -8.70
C ARG A 114 4.22 -18.11 -9.69
N ASP A 115 3.90 -17.63 -10.89
CA ASP A 115 4.88 -17.53 -11.98
C ASP A 115 5.98 -16.49 -11.70
N ALA A 116 5.62 -15.36 -11.11
CA ALA A 116 6.62 -14.38 -10.65
C ALA A 116 7.45 -14.91 -9.49
N ALA A 117 6.80 -15.52 -8.50
CA ALA A 117 7.47 -16.05 -7.32
C ALA A 117 8.47 -17.18 -7.66
N GLN A 118 8.16 -18.02 -8.64
CA GLN A 118 9.08 -19.05 -9.14
C GLN A 118 10.40 -18.45 -9.67
N ILE A 119 10.34 -17.33 -10.39
CA ILE A 119 11.52 -16.64 -10.93
C ILE A 119 12.28 -15.91 -9.82
N LEU A 120 11.55 -15.33 -8.86
CA LEU A 120 12.11 -14.50 -7.80
C LEU A 120 12.64 -15.32 -6.62
N LYS A 121 12.23 -16.59 -6.46
CA LYS A 121 12.70 -17.46 -5.40
C LYS A 121 14.23 -17.61 -5.43
N GLY A 122 14.89 -17.33 -4.30
CA GLY A 122 16.34 -17.34 -4.18
C GLY A 122 17.03 -16.07 -4.69
N ASN A 123 16.29 -15.18 -5.38
CA ASN A 123 16.79 -13.91 -5.89
C ASN A 123 16.20 -12.68 -5.17
N VAL A 124 15.25 -12.92 -4.27
CA VAL A 124 14.59 -11.91 -3.43
C VAL A 124 14.48 -12.47 -2.01
N ASP A 125 14.77 -11.64 -1.02
CA ASP A 125 14.75 -12.08 0.38
C ASP A 125 13.33 -12.08 0.97
N ARG A 126 12.47 -11.11 0.60
CA ARG A 126 11.13 -10.91 1.16
C ARG A 126 10.11 -10.56 0.08
N TYR A 127 8.87 -10.95 0.32
CA TYR A 127 7.74 -10.74 -0.59
C TYR A 127 6.62 -9.96 0.12
N VAL A 128 6.33 -8.77 -0.36
CA VAL A 128 5.21 -7.94 0.09
C VAL A 128 4.06 -8.08 -0.90
N PHE A 129 2.93 -8.57 -0.45
CA PHE A 129 1.76 -8.81 -1.30
C PHE A 129 0.61 -7.86 -0.95
N THR A 130 0.19 -7.04 -1.90
CA THR A 130 -1.00 -6.20 -1.75
C THR A 130 -2.26 -7.02 -2.01
N SER A 131 -2.92 -7.44 -0.93
CA SER A 131 -4.19 -8.17 -0.93
C SER A 131 -5.39 -7.22 -0.84
N THR A 132 -6.42 -7.57 -0.09
CA THR A 132 -7.66 -6.80 0.10
C THR A 132 -8.43 -7.31 1.30
N ILE A 133 -9.24 -6.47 1.95
CA ILE A 133 -10.24 -6.94 2.95
C ILE A 133 -11.34 -7.81 2.32
N SER A 134 -11.51 -7.79 1.00
CA SER A 134 -12.48 -8.64 0.30
C SER A 134 -12.14 -10.14 0.36
N VAL A 135 -11.02 -10.52 0.98
CA VAL A 135 -10.70 -11.93 1.27
C VAL A 135 -11.56 -12.52 2.36
N TYR A 136 -12.16 -11.70 3.22
CA TYR A 136 -12.99 -12.16 4.32
C TYR A 136 -14.38 -12.56 3.86
N GLN A 137 -14.98 -13.52 4.58
CA GLN A 137 -16.40 -13.79 4.47
C GLN A 137 -17.20 -12.60 5.00
N ASP A 138 -18.43 -12.44 4.50
CA ASP A 138 -19.32 -11.40 4.97
C ASP A 138 -19.56 -11.53 6.49
N SER A 139 -19.49 -10.40 7.18
CA SER A 139 -19.73 -10.32 8.62
C SER A 139 -20.50 -9.05 8.97
N LYS A 140 -21.29 -9.15 10.05
CA LYS A 140 -22.00 -8.01 10.67
C LYS A 140 -21.15 -7.33 11.76
N THR A 141 -20.01 -7.91 12.10
CA THR A 141 -19.09 -7.41 13.13
C THR A 141 -17.74 -7.04 12.51
N GLY A 142 -16.95 -6.24 13.21
CA GLY A 142 -15.56 -5.97 12.80
C GLY A 142 -14.76 -7.27 12.65
N LEU A 143 -13.87 -7.28 11.67
CA LEU A 143 -13.04 -8.44 11.32
C LEU A 143 -11.58 -8.10 11.63
N ASP A 144 -10.89 -9.06 12.23
CA ASP A 144 -9.43 -9.05 12.38
C ASP A 144 -8.77 -9.97 11.34
N GLU A 145 -7.44 -10.07 11.36
CA GLU A 145 -6.65 -10.85 10.42
C GLU A 145 -6.89 -12.36 10.51
N ASN A 146 -7.48 -12.84 11.61
CA ASN A 146 -7.80 -14.25 11.84
C ASN A 146 -9.22 -14.63 11.42
N ALA A 147 -10.01 -13.66 10.94
CA ALA A 147 -11.38 -13.88 10.54
C ALA A 147 -11.50 -14.87 9.37
N PRO A 148 -12.63 -15.58 9.23
CA PRO A 148 -12.84 -16.56 8.17
C PRO A 148 -12.67 -15.96 6.78
N LEU A 149 -11.94 -16.68 5.92
CA LEU A 149 -11.68 -16.28 4.54
C LEU A 149 -12.67 -16.89 3.57
N GLN A 150 -12.89 -16.23 2.45
CA GLN A 150 -13.67 -16.76 1.34
C GLN A 150 -13.00 -17.99 0.73
N SER A 151 -13.82 -18.92 0.21
CA SER A 151 -13.38 -20.13 -0.49
C SER A 151 -13.57 -20.00 -1.99
N TYR A 152 -12.64 -20.54 -2.76
CA TYR A 152 -12.79 -20.68 -4.19
C TYR A 152 -13.51 -22.00 -4.52
N GLU A 153 -14.60 -21.92 -5.27
CA GLU A 153 -15.46 -23.06 -5.61
C GLU A 153 -15.39 -23.44 -7.10
N GLY A 154 -14.48 -22.81 -7.87
CA GLY A 154 -14.29 -23.16 -9.28
C GLY A 154 -13.44 -24.41 -9.50
N ALA A 155 -13.30 -24.85 -10.76
CA ALA A 155 -12.60 -26.08 -11.11
C ALA A 155 -11.06 -25.93 -11.00
N ASP A 156 -10.49 -24.83 -11.47
CA ASP A 156 -9.03 -24.61 -11.50
C ASP A 156 -8.72 -23.11 -11.39
N PRO A 157 -8.21 -22.63 -10.23
CA PRO A 157 -7.94 -21.23 -10.03
C PRO A 157 -6.78 -20.68 -10.87
N TYR A 158 -5.93 -21.55 -11.41
CA TYR A 158 -4.81 -21.15 -12.26
C TYR A 158 -5.20 -20.94 -13.73
N LYS A 159 -6.42 -21.33 -14.10
CA LYS A 159 -7.02 -21.05 -15.41
C LYS A 159 -7.91 -19.82 -15.42
N GLU A 160 -8.18 -19.25 -14.26
CA GLU A 160 -8.97 -18.02 -14.19
C GLU A 160 -8.24 -16.85 -14.86
N THR A 161 -9.02 -15.99 -15.50
CA THR A 161 -8.56 -14.80 -16.21
C THR A 161 -9.29 -13.55 -15.69
N LEU A 162 -8.84 -12.36 -16.07
CA LEU A 162 -9.58 -11.13 -15.78
C LEU A 162 -10.95 -11.12 -16.46
N GLU A 163 -11.06 -11.74 -17.62
CA GLU A 163 -12.32 -11.88 -18.38
C GLU A 163 -13.29 -12.79 -17.63
N SER A 164 -12.86 -13.95 -17.16
CA SER A 164 -13.71 -14.87 -16.37
C SER A 164 -14.18 -14.22 -15.07
N MET A 165 -13.31 -13.46 -14.42
CA MET A 165 -13.64 -12.72 -13.21
C MET A 165 -14.69 -11.63 -13.48
N LYS A 166 -14.58 -10.88 -14.58
CA LYS A 166 -15.58 -9.87 -14.98
C LYS A 166 -16.91 -10.53 -15.33
N ALA A 167 -16.88 -11.61 -16.10
CA ALA A 167 -18.08 -12.37 -16.48
C ALA A 167 -18.85 -12.91 -15.27
N ASN A 168 -18.15 -13.20 -14.16
CA ASN A 168 -18.72 -13.66 -12.89
C ASN A 168 -19.12 -12.50 -11.94
N GLY A 169 -19.17 -11.26 -12.42
CA GLY A 169 -19.52 -10.10 -11.61
C GLY A 169 -18.56 -9.85 -10.43
N PHE A 170 -17.28 -10.17 -10.61
CA PHE A 170 -16.22 -10.06 -9.59
C PHE A 170 -16.42 -10.92 -8.32
N LYS A 171 -17.34 -11.87 -8.30
CA LYS A 171 -17.54 -12.79 -7.17
C LYS A 171 -16.28 -13.61 -6.86
N LEU A 172 -15.44 -13.86 -7.87
CA LEU A 172 -14.18 -14.58 -7.71
C LEU A 172 -13.05 -13.71 -7.14
N TYR A 173 -13.23 -12.40 -7.00
CA TYR A 173 -12.16 -11.49 -6.59
C TYR A 173 -11.56 -11.85 -5.24
N GLY A 174 -12.40 -11.94 -4.19
CA GLY A 174 -11.97 -12.32 -2.85
C GLY A 174 -11.33 -13.71 -2.79
N PRO A 175 -12.01 -14.77 -3.27
CA PRO A 175 -11.46 -16.13 -3.32
C PRO A 175 -10.10 -16.23 -4.05
N LEU A 176 -9.94 -15.58 -5.19
CA LEU A 176 -8.66 -15.60 -5.94
C LEU A 176 -7.57 -14.83 -5.22
N LYS A 177 -7.90 -13.75 -4.50
CA LYS A 177 -6.94 -13.05 -3.65
C LYS A 177 -6.48 -13.91 -2.47
N VAL A 178 -7.38 -14.69 -1.85
CA VAL A 178 -7.01 -15.68 -0.81
C VAL A 178 -5.99 -16.68 -1.36
N LEU A 179 -6.22 -17.21 -2.56
CA LEU A 179 -5.29 -18.15 -3.19
C LEU A 179 -3.97 -17.49 -3.58
N SER A 180 -4.00 -16.22 -3.97
CA SER A 180 -2.79 -15.43 -4.26
C SER A 180 -1.94 -15.21 -3.00
N GLU A 181 -2.56 -14.93 -1.84
CA GLU A 181 -1.87 -14.87 -0.54
C GLU A 181 -1.17 -16.21 -0.21
N LYS A 182 -1.89 -17.31 -0.41
CA LYS A 182 -1.34 -18.67 -0.20
C LYS A 182 -0.17 -18.99 -1.14
N GLU A 183 -0.22 -18.55 -2.38
CA GLU A 183 0.91 -18.71 -3.31
C GLU A 183 2.13 -17.88 -2.84
N ALA A 184 1.95 -16.64 -2.41
CA ALA A 184 3.04 -15.84 -1.88
C ALA A 184 3.71 -16.53 -0.68
N GLU A 185 2.93 -16.99 0.30
CA GLU A 185 3.45 -17.68 1.49
C GLU A 185 4.13 -19.01 1.15
N LYS A 186 3.58 -19.79 0.21
CA LYS A 186 4.15 -21.05 -0.25
C LYS A 186 5.56 -20.87 -0.84
N TRP A 187 5.80 -19.80 -1.60
CA TRP A 187 7.09 -19.55 -2.24
C TRP A 187 8.08 -18.80 -1.34
N PHE A 188 7.59 -18.01 -0.39
CA PHE A 188 8.38 -17.24 0.57
C PHE A 188 7.94 -17.49 2.02
N PRO A 189 7.99 -18.76 2.50
CA PRO A 189 7.47 -19.12 3.81
C PRO A 189 8.16 -18.34 4.93
N GLY A 190 7.35 -17.69 5.79
CA GLY A 190 7.80 -16.84 6.88
C GLY A 190 8.53 -15.55 6.46
N LYS A 191 8.50 -15.21 5.16
CA LYS A 191 9.15 -14.04 4.57
C LYS A 191 8.16 -13.16 3.79
N THR A 192 6.86 -13.39 3.97
CA THR A 192 5.80 -12.60 3.36
C THR A 192 5.28 -11.54 4.31
N LEU A 193 4.98 -10.38 3.75
CA LEU A 193 4.13 -9.35 4.32
C LEU A 193 2.87 -9.26 3.48
N ILE A 194 1.74 -9.70 3.99
CA ILE A 194 0.45 -9.65 3.33
C ILE A 194 -0.32 -8.44 3.85
N ILE A 195 -0.64 -7.52 2.97
CA ILE A 195 -1.35 -6.30 3.28
C ILE A 195 -2.78 -6.42 2.74
N ARG A 196 -3.79 -6.30 3.60
CA ARG A 196 -5.22 -6.33 3.24
C ARG A 196 -5.80 -4.91 3.36
N PRO A 197 -5.65 -4.06 2.33
CA PRO A 197 -6.20 -2.72 2.37
C PRO A 197 -7.72 -2.75 2.28
N GLY A 198 -8.37 -1.76 2.92
CA GLY A 198 -9.75 -1.41 2.73
C GLY A 198 -9.99 -0.69 1.39
N LEU A 199 -11.03 0.14 1.33
CA LEU A 199 -11.26 1.01 0.18
C LEU A 199 -10.10 2.00 0.05
N ILE A 200 -9.24 1.81 -0.95
CA ILE A 200 -8.16 2.75 -1.24
C ILE A 200 -8.76 3.94 -1.99
N VAL A 201 -8.47 5.15 -1.52
CA VAL A 201 -8.97 6.41 -2.08
C VAL A 201 -7.81 7.37 -2.37
N GLY A 202 -8.10 8.46 -3.07
CA GLY A 202 -7.13 9.53 -3.32
C GLY A 202 -6.90 9.79 -4.80
N PRO A 203 -6.00 10.74 -5.12
CA PRO A 203 -5.70 11.08 -6.51
C PRO A 203 -5.27 9.82 -7.29
N ARG A 204 -5.72 9.69 -8.54
CA ARG A 204 -5.51 8.54 -9.43
C ARG A 204 -6.43 7.34 -9.18
N ASP A 205 -7.41 7.41 -8.28
CA ASP A 205 -8.47 6.42 -8.24
C ASP A 205 -9.42 6.65 -9.43
N GLU A 206 -9.24 5.87 -10.48
CA GLU A 206 -10.06 5.93 -11.71
C GLU A 206 -11.46 5.32 -11.52
N SER A 207 -11.72 4.71 -10.36
CA SER A 207 -13.00 4.03 -10.11
C SER A 207 -14.12 4.97 -9.69
N ASP A 208 -13.81 6.19 -9.32
CA ASP A 208 -14.73 7.23 -8.86
C ASP A 208 -15.60 6.86 -7.64
N ARG A 209 -15.29 5.72 -7.00
CA ARG A 209 -16.11 5.19 -5.89
C ARG A 209 -16.18 6.10 -4.67
N PHE A 210 -15.11 6.86 -4.41
CA PHE A 210 -15.04 7.80 -3.31
C PHE A 210 -15.17 9.25 -3.83
N THR A 211 -14.50 9.61 -4.91
CA THR A 211 -14.46 10.97 -5.48
C THR A 211 -15.83 11.47 -5.89
N TYR A 212 -16.75 10.57 -6.26
CA TYR A 212 -18.15 10.88 -6.51
C TYR A 212 -18.78 11.69 -5.36
N TRP A 213 -18.53 11.30 -4.12
CA TRP A 213 -19.21 11.89 -2.96
C TRP A 213 -18.86 13.36 -2.73
N PRO A 214 -17.58 13.77 -2.58
CA PRO A 214 -17.24 15.18 -2.42
C PRO A 214 -17.67 16.02 -3.63
N VAL A 215 -17.52 15.52 -4.84
CA VAL A 215 -17.94 16.24 -6.06
C VAL A 215 -19.46 16.35 -6.12
N ARG A 216 -20.20 15.31 -5.75
CA ARG A 216 -21.67 15.36 -5.76
C ARG A 216 -22.22 16.32 -4.70
N ILE A 217 -21.61 16.34 -3.51
CA ILE A 217 -22.01 17.22 -2.40
C ILE A 217 -21.70 18.70 -2.75
N ASP A 218 -20.54 18.99 -3.35
CA ASP A 218 -20.13 20.33 -3.77
C ASP A 218 -21.13 20.97 -4.76
N ARG A 219 -21.77 20.15 -5.60
CA ARG A 219 -22.82 20.61 -6.52
C ARG A 219 -24.12 21.07 -5.82
N GLY A 220 -24.28 20.76 -4.55
CA GLY A 220 -25.47 21.09 -3.77
C GLY A 220 -26.73 20.34 -4.19
N GLY A 221 -27.87 20.74 -3.63
CA GLY A 221 -29.17 20.10 -3.83
C GLY A 221 -29.33 18.78 -3.06
N GLU A 222 -30.36 18.02 -3.36
CA GLU A 222 -30.63 16.75 -2.68
C GLU A 222 -29.63 15.67 -3.12
N VAL A 223 -29.10 14.94 -2.14
CA VAL A 223 -28.15 13.83 -2.35
C VAL A 223 -28.73 12.56 -1.75
N LEU A 224 -28.89 11.53 -2.57
CA LEU A 224 -29.25 10.21 -2.08
C LEU A 224 -28.02 9.57 -1.41
N ALA A 225 -28.03 9.51 -0.07
CA ALA A 225 -26.98 8.84 0.69
C ALA A 225 -27.35 7.37 0.94
N PRO A 226 -26.42 6.40 0.80
CA PRO A 226 -26.71 5.01 1.10
C PRO A 226 -26.73 4.78 2.60
N GLY A 227 -27.58 3.84 3.06
CA GLY A 227 -27.62 3.38 4.45
C GLY A 227 -28.11 4.43 5.44
N LYS A 228 -27.62 4.35 6.67
CA LYS A 228 -27.95 5.24 7.77
C LYS A 228 -26.82 6.24 8.04
N PRO A 229 -27.10 7.43 8.61
CA PRO A 229 -26.08 8.43 8.88
C PRO A 229 -24.92 7.96 9.77
N ASP A 230 -25.18 6.98 10.62
CA ASP A 230 -24.22 6.44 11.59
C ASP A 230 -23.58 5.11 11.11
N ASP A 231 -23.91 4.63 9.90
CA ASP A 231 -23.25 3.47 9.31
C ASP A 231 -21.76 3.79 9.13
N SER A 232 -20.91 2.87 9.57
CA SER A 232 -19.45 3.06 9.54
C SER A 232 -18.92 3.12 8.10
N VAL A 233 -18.07 4.10 7.85
CA VAL A 233 -17.31 4.26 6.61
C VAL A 233 -15.84 3.99 6.89
N GLN A 234 -15.19 3.20 6.03
CA GLN A 234 -13.81 2.83 6.17
C GLN A 234 -13.08 2.99 4.82
N TYR A 235 -11.98 3.72 4.82
CA TYR A 235 -11.13 3.93 3.66
C TYR A 235 -9.68 4.18 4.09
N ILE A 236 -8.75 4.08 3.16
CA ILE A 236 -7.34 4.45 3.35
C ILE A 236 -6.87 5.27 2.15
N ASP A 237 -6.18 6.39 2.40
CA ASP A 237 -5.55 7.15 1.32
C ASP A 237 -4.39 6.37 0.71
N GLY A 238 -4.29 6.38 -0.63
CA GLY A 238 -3.23 5.65 -1.34
C GLY A 238 -1.82 6.12 -0.99
N ARG A 239 -1.66 7.37 -0.53
CA ARG A 239 -0.37 7.92 -0.06
C ARG A 239 -0.01 7.34 1.30
N ASP A 240 -0.97 7.29 2.23
CA ASP A 240 -0.77 6.72 3.58
C ASP A 240 -0.48 5.22 3.48
N LEU A 241 -1.22 4.51 2.63
CA LEU A 241 -0.97 3.10 2.35
C LEU A 241 0.45 2.87 1.79
N ALA A 242 0.89 3.70 0.87
CA ALA A 242 2.22 3.60 0.26
C ALA A 242 3.32 3.87 1.29
N GLU A 243 3.20 4.95 2.07
CA GLU A 243 4.14 5.26 3.15
C GLU A 243 4.23 4.11 4.15
N TRP A 244 3.09 3.65 4.65
CA TRP A 244 3.02 2.56 5.61
C TRP A 244 3.63 1.26 5.04
N THR A 245 3.34 0.91 3.79
CA THR A 245 3.91 -0.26 3.12
C THR A 245 5.44 -0.20 3.07
N ILE A 246 6.02 0.94 2.71
CA ILE A 246 7.48 1.09 2.66
C ILE A 246 8.09 1.02 4.05
N ARG A 247 7.49 1.64 5.07
CA ARG A 247 7.96 1.56 6.47
C ARG A 247 7.93 0.14 7.02
N MET A 248 6.87 -0.62 6.76
CA MET A 248 6.78 -2.05 7.11
C MET A 248 7.88 -2.87 6.40
N THR A 249 8.14 -2.52 5.14
CA THR A 249 9.23 -3.12 4.36
C THR A 249 10.61 -2.81 4.95
N GLU A 250 10.86 -1.56 5.35
CA GLU A 250 12.10 -1.13 6.02
C GLU A 250 12.33 -1.87 7.35
N ASN A 251 11.28 -2.06 8.13
CA ASN A 251 11.32 -2.76 9.41
C ASN A 251 11.43 -4.29 9.26
N ALA A 252 11.41 -4.81 8.04
CA ALA A 252 11.41 -6.24 7.75
C ALA A 252 10.22 -7.00 8.37
N GLU A 253 9.07 -6.32 8.49
CA GLU A 253 7.85 -6.92 9.01
C GLU A 253 7.36 -8.06 8.10
N THR A 254 6.79 -9.08 8.73
CA THR A 254 6.17 -10.23 8.07
C THR A 254 4.82 -10.54 8.71
N GLY A 255 4.02 -11.37 8.06
CA GLY A 255 2.68 -11.71 8.53
C GLY A 255 1.58 -11.00 7.77
N ILE A 256 0.39 -10.95 8.35
CA ILE A 256 -0.83 -10.44 7.72
C ILE A 256 -1.29 -9.22 8.49
N TYR A 257 -1.65 -8.15 7.76
CA TYR A 257 -2.11 -6.91 8.35
C TYR A 257 -3.27 -6.32 7.57
N ASN A 258 -4.34 -5.95 8.27
CA ASN A 258 -5.39 -5.10 7.73
C ASN A 258 -4.88 -3.66 7.65
N ALA A 259 -4.91 -3.08 6.47
CA ALA A 259 -4.52 -1.70 6.22
C ALA A 259 -5.76 -0.86 5.91
N THR A 260 -6.45 -0.46 6.96
CA THR A 260 -7.72 0.28 6.88
C THR A 260 -7.64 1.53 7.74
N GLY A 261 -8.43 2.53 7.41
CA GLY A 261 -8.55 3.75 8.19
C GLY A 261 -10.02 4.22 8.21
N PRO A 262 -10.33 5.22 9.00
CA PRO A 262 -9.53 5.76 10.12
C PRO A 262 -9.56 4.85 11.36
N ALA A 263 -8.62 5.05 12.30
CA ALA A 263 -8.51 4.27 13.54
C ALA A 263 -9.77 4.31 14.42
N ARG A 264 -10.54 5.40 14.32
CA ARG A 264 -11.87 5.50 14.94
C ARG A 264 -12.92 5.44 13.84
N PRO A 265 -13.94 4.57 13.94
CA PRO A 265 -15.03 4.53 12.98
C PRO A 265 -15.66 5.91 12.80
N ILE A 266 -15.90 6.29 11.56
CA ILE A 266 -16.65 7.49 11.19
C ILE A 266 -17.91 7.06 10.47
N GLY A 267 -19.02 7.79 10.71
CA GLY A 267 -20.25 7.61 9.94
C GLY A 267 -20.28 8.53 8.72
N TRP A 268 -21.37 8.45 7.97
CA TRP A 268 -21.59 9.30 6.79
C TRP A 268 -21.72 10.81 7.12
N ARG A 269 -22.18 11.17 8.33
CA ARG A 269 -22.36 12.58 8.71
C ARG A 269 -21.11 13.46 8.58
N PRO A 270 -19.90 13.04 9.02
CA PRO A 270 -18.68 13.82 8.85
C PRO A 270 -18.23 13.91 7.39
N VAL A 271 -18.57 12.91 6.55
CA VAL A 271 -18.16 12.84 5.14
C VAL A 271 -19.07 13.73 4.27
N ALA A 272 -20.30 13.98 4.72
CA ALA A 272 -21.32 14.72 4.01
C ALA A 272 -21.46 16.22 4.42
N ARG A 273 -20.58 16.73 5.28
CA ARG A 273 -20.54 18.13 5.74
C ARG A 273 -19.48 18.96 5.00
#